data_d741e71be0fca3343b37fc0a52e81de6
#
_entry.id   d741e71be0fca3343b37fc0a52e81de6
#
_cell.length_a   1.000
_cell.length_b   1.000
_cell.length_c   1.000
_cell.angle_alpha   90.00
_cell.angle_beta   90.00
_cell.angle_gamma   90.00
#
_symmetry.space_group_name_H-M   'P 1'
#
loop_
_entity.id
_entity.type
_entity.pdbx_description
1 polymer ?
#
loop_
_entity_poly.entity_id
_entity_poly.type
_entity_poly.pdbx_seq_one_letter_code
_entity_poly.pdbx_strand_id
1 'polypeptide(L)' 'MRVMSEEKLNKLAEFIKQYARDNNGESPSLADIMEYMGMVKSTAYRHVLELEKRGVISYTGKKTLSSP' A
#
# COMPACT_ATOMS: atom_id res chain seq x y z
N MET A 1 18.43 12.14 -7.15
CA MET A 1 17.89 11.09 -6.32
C MET A 1 16.47 11.38 -5.89
N ARG A 2 15.64 10.41 -6.01
CA ARG A 2 14.24 10.60 -5.73
C ARG A 2 13.83 9.89 -4.46
N VAL A 3 13.19 10.59 -3.56
CA VAL A 3 12.67 9.97 -2.35
C VAL A 3 11.16 10.08 -2.35
N MET A 4 10.54 9.10 -1.74
CA MET A 4 9.10 9.12 -1.64
C MET A 4 8.67 10.14 -0.61
N SER A 5 7.54 10.78 -0.88
CA SER A 5 6.98 11.75 0.04
C SER A 5 6.53 11.04 1.31
N GLU A 6 6.99 11.51 2.45
CA GLU A 6 6.54 10.97 3.73
C GLU A 6 5.06 11.18 3.91
N GLU A 7 4.58 12.29 3.42
CA GLU A 7 3.16 12.60 3.51
C GLU A 7 2.32 11.58 2.76
N LYS A 8 2.76 11.21 1.57
CA LYS A 8 2.04 10.23 0.78
C LYS A 8 2.14 8.85 1.39
N LEU A 9 3.30 8.51 1.93
CA LEU A 9 3.47 7.23 2.60
C LEU A 9 2.56 7.13 3.82
N ASN A 10 2.48 8.19 4.60
CA ASN A 10 1.60 8.21 5.76
C ASN A 10 0.14 8.09 5.36
N LYS A 11 -0.24 8.79 4.30
CA LYS A 11 -1.60 8.75 3.82
C LYS A 11 -1.97 7.33 3.37
N LEU A 12 -1.07 6.69 2.66
CA LEU A 12 -1.30 5.32 2.21
C LEU A 12 -1.37 4.36 3.39
N ALA A 13 -0.48 4.52 4.36
CA ALA A 13 -0.49 3.67 5.53
C ALA A 13 -1.82 3.76 6.28
N GLU A 14 -2.34 4.98 6.43
CA GLU A 14 -3.62 5.19 7.07
C GLU A 14 -4.74 4.52 6.29
N PHE A 15 -4.70 4.66 4.98
CA PHE A 15 -5.71 4.03 4.13
C PHE A 15 -5.71 2.52 4.30
N ILE A 16 -4.53 1.92 4.27
CA ILE A 16 -4.43 0.47 4.39
C ILE A 16 -4.90 -0.01 5.77
N LYS A 17 -4.51 0.71 6.80
CA LYS A 17 -4.92 0.35 8.16
C LYS A 17 -6.41 0.47 8.35
N GLN A 18 -6.99 1.55 7.83
CA GLN A 18 -8.42 1.78 7.93
C GLN A 18 -9.18 0.70 7.17
N TYR A 19 -8.70 0.39 5.97
CA TYR A 19 -9.32 -0.64 5.16
C TYR A 19 -9.31 -1.99 5.88
N ALA A 20 -8.19 -2.32 6.49
CA ALA A 20 -8.06 -3.58 7.21
C ALA A 20 -9.04 -3.64 8.38
N ARG A 21 -9.21 -2.52 9.08
CA ARG A 21 -10.14 -2.47 10.18
C ARG A 21 -11.57 -2.72 9.72
N ASP A 22 -11.91 -2.19 8.55
CA ASP A 22 -13.26 -2.31 8.02
C ASP A 22 -13.52 -3.62 7.30
N ASN A 23 -12.46 -4.38 7.00
CA ASN A 23 -12.58 -5.58 6.18
C ASN A 23 -11.89 -6.79 6.79
N ASN A 24 -11.99 -6.92 8.11
CA ASN A 24 -11.52 -8.10 8.82
C ASN A 24 -10.05 -8.41 8.60
N GLY A 25 -9.23 -7.37 8.55
CA GLY A 25 -7.80 -7.53 8.43
C GLY A 25 -7.28 -7.65 7.01
N GLU A 26 -8.15 -7.54 6.03
CA GLU A 26 -7.74 -7.62 4.64
C GLU A 26 -7.22 -6.28 4.15
N SER A 27 -6.18 -6.35 3.33
CA SER A 27 -5.60 -5.14 2.73
C SER A 27 -6.35 -4.80 1.44
N PRO A 28 -6.36 -3.50 1.07
CA PRO A 28 -6.97 -3.11 -0.20
C PRO A 28 -6.15 -3.68 -1.36
N SER A 29 -6.81 -3.85 -2.50
CA SER A 29 -6.10 -4.32 -3.69
C SER A 29 -5.20 -3.19 -4.20
N LEU A 30 -4.28 -3.57 -5.07
CA LEU A 30 -3.42 -2.56 -5.68
C LEU A 30 -4.24 -1.58 -6.50
N ALA A 31 -5.29 -2.07 -7.16
CA ALA A 31 -6.18 -1.21 -7.92
C ALA A 31 -6.85 -0.18 -7.02
N ASP A 32 -7.26 -0.59 -5.83
CA ASP A 32 -7.87 0.33 -4.87
C ASP A 32 -6.87 1.41 -4.46
N ILE A 33 -5.63 1.01 -4.25
CA ILE A 33 -4.59 1.95 -3.86
C ILE A 33 -4.31 2.94 -4.98
N MET A 34 -4.23 2.44 -6.21
CA MET A 34 -4.01 3.30 -7.36
C MET A 34 -5.08 4.38 -7.46
N GLU A 35 -6.31 3.98 -7.27
CA GLU A 35 -7.42 4.92 -7.35
C GLU A 35 -7.42 5.91 -6.20
N TYR A 36 -7.22 5.41 -5.00
CA TYR A 36 -7.23 6.27 -3.82
C TYR A 36 -6.10 7.29 -3.85
N MET A 37 -4.91 6.84 -4.22
CA MET A 37 -3.73 7.71 -4.21
C MET A 37 -3.53 8.47 -5.51
N GLY A 38 -4.24 8.08 -6.57
CA GLY A 38 -4.03 8.70 -7.88
C GLY A 38 -2.69 8.34 -8.47
N MET A 39 -2.28 7.10 -8.30
CA MET A 39 -0.97 6.63 -8.76
C MET A 39 -1.11 5.54 -9.80
N VAL A 40 -0.10 5.43 -10.67
CA VAL A 40 -0.02 4.29 -11.56
C VAL A 40 0.45 3.08 -10.76
N LYS A 41 0.27 1.90 -11.33
CA LYS A 41 0.52 0.64 -10.63
C LYS A 41 1.92 0.54 -10.05
N SER A 42 2.93 0.81 -10.85
CA SER A 42 4.31 0.66 -10.38
C SER A 42 4.62 1.60 -9.22
N THR A 43 4.11 2.81 -9.27
CA THR A 43 4.34 3.77 -8.21
C THR A 43 3.62 3.35 -6.94
N ALA A 44 2.37 2.89 -7.07
CA ALA A 44 1.61 2.42 -5.92
C ALA A 44 2.31 1.25 -5.26
N TYR A 45 2.78 0.31 -6.08
CA TYR A 45 3.46 -0.86 -5.56
C TYR A 45 4.72 -0.49 -4.80
N ARG A 46 5.48 0.46 -5.32
CA ARG A 46 6.69 0.92 -4.64
C ARG A 46 6.39 1.49 -3.27
N HIS A 47 5.32 2.25 -3.17
CA HIS A 47 4.93 2.82 -1.88
C HIS A 47 4.56 1.73 -0.89
N VAL A 48 3.84 0.71 -1.35
CA VAL A 48 3.47 -0.40 -0.50
C VAL A 48 4.71 -1.13 0.00
N LEU A 49 5.65 -1.40 -0.90
CA LEU A 49 6.87 -2.08 -0.52
C LEU A 49 7.68 -1.28 0.49
N GLU A 50 7.71 0.02 0.31
CA GLU A 50 8.45 0.87 1.24
C GLU A 50 7.83 0.81 2.64
N LEU A 51 6.51 0.85 2.72
CA LEU A 51 5.84 0.78 4.01
C LEU A 51 6.06 -0.56 4.69
N GLU A 52 6.07 -1.63 3.91
CA GLU A 52 6.36 -2.96 4.46
C GLU A 52 7.80 -3.04 4.95
N LYS A 53 8.70 -2.47 4.19
CA LYS A 53 10.12 -2.47 4.55
C LYS A 53 10.34 -1.74 5.87
N ARG A 54 9.57 -0.70 6.10
CA ARG A 54 9.67 0.07 7.34
C ARG A 54 8.94 -0.59 8.51
N GLY A 55 8.19 -1.64 8.21
CA GLY A 55 7.43 -2.33 9.24
C GLY A 55 6.17 -1.59 9.66
N VAL A 56 5.72 -0.64 8.84
CA VAL A 56 4.53 0.14 9.15
C VAL A 56 3.26 -0.66 8.90
N ILE A 57 3.26 -1.47 7.86
CA ILE A 57 2.09 -2.26 7.49
C ILE A 57 2.50 -3.68 7.11
N SER A 58 1.50 -4.54 7.03
CA SER A 58 1.65 -5.88 6.50
C SER A 58 0.63 -6.01 5.38
N TYR A 59 1.10 -5.98 4.15
CA TYR A 59 0.21 -5.95 2.99
C TYR A 59 -0.01 -7.34 2.43
N THR A 60 -1.20 -7.87 2.62
CA THR A 60 -1.52 -9.22 2.17
C THR A 60 -1.82 -9.32 0.68
N GLY A 61 -2.27 -8.24 0.08
CA GLY A 61 -2.57 -8.25 -1.35
C GLY A 61 -1.36 -8.55 -2.20
N LYS A 62 -0.19 -8.28 -1.68
CA LYS A 62 1.06 -8.53 -2.38
C LYS A 62 1.29 -10.01 -2.63
N LYS A 63 0.75 -10.85 -1.79
CA LYS A 63 0.96 -12.29 -1.93
C LYS A 63 0.44 -12.81 -3.25
N THR A 64 -0.67 -12.26 -3.69
CA THR A 64 -1.25 -12.67 -4.95
C THR A 64 -0.32 -12.36 -6.10
N LEU A 65 0.35 -11.21 -6.01
CA LEU A 65 1.24 -10.76 -7.07
C LEU A 65 2.50 -11.60 -7.15
N SER A 66 2.98 -12.06 -6.00
CA SER A 66 4.21 -12.83 -5.95
C SER A 66 3.98 -14.32 -6.10
N SER A 67 2.76 -14.72 -6.23
CA SER A 67 2.43 -16.13 -6.36
C SER A 67 3.03 -16.68 -7.65
N PRO A 68 3.65 -17.85 -7.58
CA PRO A 68 4.23 -18.47 -8.77
C PRO A 68 3.16 -18.91 -9.74
#